data_6ba8720e21529f5197749be41868fac5
#
_entry.id   6ba8720e21529f5197749be41868fac5
#
_cell.length_a   1.000
_cell.length_b   1.000
_cell.length_c   1.000
_cell.angle_alpha   90.00
_cell.angle_beta   90.00
_cell.angle_gamma   90.00
#
_symmetry.space_group_name_H-M   'P 1'
#
loop_
_entity.id
_entity.type
_entity.pdbx_description
1 polymer ?
#
loop_
_entity_poly.entity_id
_entity_poly.type
_entity_poly.pdbx_seq_one_letter_code
_entity_poly.pdbx_strand_id
1 'polypeptide(L)'
;MAEQDERLERYDPTEIEPRWQRRWEELGLHTTDLTDTSKPNYYLLTMWPYPSGDLHIGHWYVKTPTDAIARYKRMQGFNVFYPVGFDAFGLPAENAAIKRKIHPREWTVANMEKMRLQFRICLLYTSPSPRD
;
A
#
# COMPACT_ATOMS: atom_id res chain seq x y z
N MET A 1 35.37 27.62 -23.91
CA MET A 1 35.08 26.41 -23.17
C MET A 1 33.71 26.62 -22.53
N ALA A 2 32.64 26.08 -23.10
CA ALA A 2 31.31 26.19 -22.54
C ALA A 2 31.22 25.17 -21.41
N GLU A 3 30.99 25.62 -20.21
CA GLU A 3 30.60 24.83 -19.05
C GLU A 3 29.26 24.18 -19.42
N GLN A 4 29.26 22.85 -19.62
CA GLN A 4 28.06 22.07 -19.69
C GLN A 4 27.46 22.11 -18.29
N ASP A 5 26.44 22.97 -18.12
CA ASP A 5 25.51 22.96 -16.98
C ASP A 5 24.78 21.62 -17.01
N GLU A 6 25.33 20.60 -16.38
CA GLU A 6 24.62 19.37 -16.05
C GLU A 6 23.48 19.74 -15.09
N ARG A 7 22.40 20.27 -15.65
CA ARG A 7 21.14 20.36 -14.91
C ARG A 7 20.76 18.94 -14.54
N LEU A 8 20.98 18.60 -13.29
CA LEU A 8 20.41 17.41 -12.68
C LEU A 8 18.95 17.33 -13.13
N GLU A 9 18.60 16.29 -13.90
CA GLU A 9 17.24 16.10 -14.37
C GLU A 9 16.30 16.21 -13.16
N ARG A 10 15.43 17.20 -13.22
CA ARG A 10 14.52 17.46 -12.11
C ARG A 10 13.59 16.27 -11.97
N TYR A 11 13.50 15.71 -10.77
CA TYR A 11 12.57 14.64 -10.46
C TYR A 11 11.13 15.05 -10.82
N ASP A 12 10.53 14.36 -11.78
CA ASP A 12 9.13 14.51 -12.13
C ASP A 12 8.35 13.30 -11.63
N PRO A 13 7.56 13.45 -10.54
CA PRO A 13 6.80 12.36 -9.98
C PRO A 13 5.74 11.82 -10.94
N THR A 14 5.20 12.67 -11.84
CA THR A 14 4.13 12.27 -12.75
C THR A 14 4.60 11.28 -13.82
N GLU A 15 5.88 11.30 -14.16
CA GLU A 15 6.49 10.37 -15.11
C GLU A 15 7.18 9.20 -14.41
N ILE A 16 7.93 9.50 -13.35
CA ILE A 16 8.80 8.52 -12.70
C ILE A 16 8.00 7.53 -11.87
N GLU A 17 7.05 8.00 -11.05
CA GLU A 17 6.32 7.15 -10.13
C GLU A 17 5.47 6.07 -10.83
N PRO A 18 4.64 6.39 -11.87
CA PRO A 18 3.88 5.37 -12.59
C PRO A 18 4.76 4.34 -13.30
N ARG A 19 5.95 4.76 -13.78
CA ARG A 19 6.92 3.85 -14.40
C ARG A 19 7.44 2.83 -13.40
N TRP A 20 7.83 3.27 -12.20
CA TRP A 20 8.31 2.40 -11.16
C TRP A 20 7.22 1.52 -10.56
N GLN A 21 6.00 2.02 -10.41
CA GLN A 21 4.86 1.22 -9.97
C GLN A 21 4.65 0.01 -10.89
N ARG A 22 4.59 0.24 -12.20
CA ARG A 22 4.48 -0.85 -13.17
C ARG A 22 5.65 -1.83 -13.06
N ARG A 23 6.87 -1.30 -12.95
CA ARG A 23 8.06 -2.15 -12.84
C ARG A 23 8.06 -3.03 -11.59
N TRP A 24 7.59 -2.52 -10.47
CA TRP A 24 7.48 -3.29 -9.23
C TRP A 24 6.39 -4.37 -9.32
N GLU A 25 5.28 -4.07 -9.98
CA GLU A 25 4.21 -5.05 -10.24
C GLU A 25 4.72 -6.18 -11.15
N GLU A 26 5.39 -5.85 -12.26
CA GLU A 26 6.00 -6.84 -13.17
C GLU A 26 6.99 -7.76 -12.46
N LEU A 27 7.79 -7.22 -11.57
CA LEU A 27 8.79 -7.95 -10.80
C LEU A 27 8.20 -8.72 -9.61
N GLY A 28 6.93 -8.51 -9.29
CA GLY A 28 6.28 -9.13 -8.13
C GLY A 28 6.95 -8.81 -6.80
N LEU A 29 7.57 -7.64 -6.65
CA LEU A 29 8.40 -7.29 -5.49
C LEU A 29 7.66 -7.34 -4.14
N HIS A 30 6.34 -7.29 -4.19
CA HIS A 30 5.48 -7.28 -3.00
C HIS A 30 4.76 -8.62 -2.78
N THR A 31 4.98 -9.58 -3.69
CA THR A 31 4.50 -10.94 -3.52
C THR A 31 5.45 -11.72 -2.61
N THR A 32 4.90 -12.38 -1.61
CA THR A 32 5.67 -13.17 -0.66
C THR A 32 5.29 -14.63 -0.80
N ASP A 33 6.26 -15.48 -1.11
CA ASP A 33 6.07 -16.93 -1.05
C ASP A 33 6.30 -17.40 0.39
N LEU A 34 5.21 -17.74 1.07
CA LEU A 34 5.27 -18.20 2.46
C LEU A 34 5.89 -19.59 2.61
N THR A 35 6.08 -20.31 1.50
CA THR A 35 6.73 -21.64 1.48
C THR A 35 8.23 -21.57 1.19
N ASP A 36 8.75 -20.40 0.82
CA ASP A 36 10.17 -20.19 0.57
C ASP A 36 10.98 -20.27 1.87
N THR A 37 11.73 -21.34 2.02
CA THR A 37 12.65 -21.58 3.15
C THR A 37 14.09 -21.17 2.85
N SER A 38 14.38 -20.65 1.67
CA SER A 38 15.73 -20.23 1.26
C SER A 38 16.18 -18.93 1.92
N LYS A 39 15.25 -18.17 2.46
CA LYS A 39 15.48 -16.87 3.10
C LYS A 39 14.86 -16.84 4.49
N PRO A 40 15.45 -16.09 5.42
CA PRO A 40 14.82 -15.89 6.72
C PRO A 40 13.50 -15.11 6.56
N ASN A 41 12.45 -15.61 7.19
CA ASN A 41 11.14 -14.97 7.17
C ASN A 41 11.09 -13.75 8.10
N TYR A 42 10.42 -12.70 7.64
CA TYR A 42 10.15 -11.51 8.44
C TYR A 42 8.67 -11.12 8.30
N TYR A 43 7.93 -11.24 9.39
CA TYR A 43 6.52 -10.86 9.45
C TYR A 43 6.37 -9.45 10.01
N LEU A 44 5.63 -8.63 9.29
CA LEU A 44 5.36 -7.24 9.66
C LEU A 44 3.86 -6.98 9.64
N LEU A 45 3.33 -6.45 10.73
CA LEU A 45 1.91 -6.19 10.87
C LEU A 45 1.66 -4.72 11.22
N THR A 46 0.65 -4.13 10.60
CA THR A 46 0.11 -2.83 11.00
C THR A 46 -1.41 -2.90 11.12
N MET A 47 -1.99 -1.91 11.78
CA MET A 47 -3.42 -1.79 11.89
C MET A 47 -4.08 -1.62 10.51
N TRP A 48 -5.15 -2.36 10.25
CA TRP A 48 -5.92 -2.26 9.03
C TRP A 48 -6.94 -1.12 9.12
N PRO A 49 -7.11 -0.34 8.05
CA PRO A 49 -8.06 0.75 8.06
C PRO A 49 -9.51 0.26 7.95
N TYR A 50 -10.43 1.00 8.60
CA TYR A 50 -11.85 0.85 8.36
C TYR A 50 -12.23 1.52 7.02
N PRO A 51 -12.94 0.83 6.12
CA PRO A 51 -13.37 1.42 4.84
C PRO A 51 -14.63 2.30 5.00
N SER A 52 -14.58 3.25 5.92
CA SER A 52 -15.68 4.16 6.22
C SER A 52 -15.63 5.49 5.45
N GLY A 53 -14.55 5.72 4.69
CA GLY A 53 -14.33 6.92 3.89
C GLY A 53 -12.94 6.93 3.26
N ASP A 54 -12.41 8.10 2.96
CA ASP A 54 -11.08 8.27 2.38
C ASP A 54 -9.96 7.99 3.39
N LEU A 55 -8.78 7.62 2.84
CA LEU A 55 -7.56 7.63 3.63
C LEU A 55 -7.25 9.07 4.10
N HIS A 56 -6.67 9.17 5.25
CA HIS A 56 -6.23 10.45 5.85
C HIS A 56 -4.81 10.33 6.39
N ILE A 57 -4.24 11.44 6.82
CA ILE A 57 -2.86 11.51 7.29
C ILE A 57 -2.52 10.49 8.39
N GLY A 58 -3.48 10.12 9.24
CA GLY A 58 -3.27 9.08 10.26
C GLY A 58 -2.96 7.71 9.66
N HIS A 59 -3.63 7.31 8.58
CA HIS A 59 -3.34 6.08 7.86
C HIS A 59 -1.94 6.12 7.25
N TRP A 60 -1.58 7.25 6.63
CA TRP A 60 -0.26 7.45 6.06
C TRP A 60 0.83 7.37 7.12
N TYR A 61 0.62 8.02 8.27
CA TYR A 61 1.56 8.03 9.39
C TYR A 61 1.84 6.61 9.94
N VAL A 62 0.82 5.75 9.98
CA VAL A 62 0.97 4.35 10.43
C VAL A 62 1.64 3.48 9.36
N LYS A 63 1.28 3.67 8.09
CA LYS A 63 1.73 2.78 7.00
C LYS A 63 3.13 3.10 6.49
N THR A 64 3.50 4.36 6.36
CA THR A 64 4.77 4.76 5.76
C THR A 64 6.00 4.25 6.52
N PRO A 65 6.11 4.38 7.86
CA PRO A 65 7.26 3.84 8.58
C PRO A 65 7.36 2.32 8.46
N THR A 66 6.22 1.63 8.47
CA THR A 66 6.18 0.17 8.37
C THR A 66 6.57 -0.29 6.97
N ASP A 67 6.12 0.40 5.92
CA ASP A 67 6.53 0.12 4.54
C ASP A 67 8.04 0.35 4.34
N ALA A 68 8.59 1.40 4.93
CA ALA A 68 10.03 1.64 4.92
C ALA A 68 10.81 0.49 5.57
N ILE A 69 10.35 -0.04 6.70
CA ILE A 69 10.94 -1.22 7.35
C ILE A 69 10.83 -2.45 6.45
N ALA A 70 9.67 -2.68 5.83
CA ALA A 70 9.46 -3.79 4.92
C ALA A 70 10.45 -3.76 3.74
N ARG A 71 10.63 -2.60 3.11
CA ARG A 71 11.58 -2.38 2.02
C ARG A 71 13.01 -2.63 2.49
N TYR A 72 13.39 -2.07 3.62
CA TYR A 72 14.71 -2.26 4.21
C TYR A 72 15.01 -3.74 4.49
N LYS A 73 14.06 -4.48 5.06
CA LYS A 73 14.21 -5.91 5.31
C LYS A 73 14.33 -6.73 4.02
N ARG A 74 13.59 -6.40 2.97
CA ARG A 74 13.76 -7.02 1.64
C ARG A 74 15.16 -6.77 1.08
N MET A 75 15.68 -5.54 1.21
CA MET A 75 17.05 -5.22 0.79
C MET A 75 18.12 -5.99 1.58
N GLN A 76 17.80 -6.41 2.82
CA GLN A 76 18.67 -7.27 3.63
C GLN A 76 18.53 -8.77 3.27
N GLY A 77 17.70 -9.13 2.29
CA GLY A 77 17.54 -10.52 1.86
C GLY A 77 16.48 -11.33 2.61
N PHE A 78 15.66 -10.69 3.45
CA PHE A 78 14.56 -11.38 4.12
C PHE A 78 13.39 -11.64 3.17
N ASN A 79 12.69 -12.76 3.39
CA ASN A 79 11.37 -13.02 2.83
C ASN A 79 10.33 -12.28 3.69
N VAL A 80 9.89 -11.11 3.22
CA VAL A 80 9.06 -10.19 4.03
C VAL A 80 7.60 -10.38 3.71
N PHE A 81 6.83 -10.80 4.70
CA PHE A 81 5.37 -10.83 4.66
C PHE A 81 4.80 -9.60 5.38
N TYR A 82 4.27 -8.67 4.59
CA TYR A 82 3.61 -7.45 5.07
C TYR A 82 2.21 -7.36 4.49
N PRO A 83 1.23 -8.11 5.05
CA PRO A 83 -0.14 -8.11 4.56
C PRO A 83 -0.85 -6.82 4.94
N VAL A 84 -1.58 -6.25 3.98
CA VAL A 84 -2.51 -5.15 4.24
C VAL A 84 -3.88 -5.53 3.70
N GLY A 85 -4.84 -5.48 4.59
CA GLY A 85 -6.25 -5.68 4.31
C GLY A 85 -7.07 -4.50 4.81
N PHE A 86 -8.37 -4.71 4.88
CA PHE A 86 -9.32 -3.75 5.43
C PHE A 86 -10.10 -4.40 6.57
N ASP A 87 -10.37 -3.63 7.62
CA ASP A 87 -11.33 -4.02 8.64
C ASP A 87 -12.73 -3.67 8.12
N ALA A 88 -13.25 -4.56 7.26
CA ALA A 88 -14.43 -4.30 6.45
C ALA A 88 -15.76 -4.47 7.21
N PHE A 89 -15.72 -5.07 8.40
CA PHE A 89 -16.89 -5.36 9.21
C PHE A 89 -16.88 -4.52 10.48
N GLY A 90 -17.94 -3.77 10.71
CA GLY A 90 -18.09 -3.02 11.95
C GLY A 90 -18.93 -1.76 11.85
N LEU A 91 -19.31 -1.25 13.00
CA LEU A 91 -20.18 -0.08 13.16
C LEU A 91 -19.73 1.18 12.38
N PRO A 92 -18.43 1.51 12.22
CA PRO A 92 -18.06 2.71 11.48
C PRO A 92 -18.53 2.71 10.03
N ALA A 93 -18.37 1.59 9.32
CA ALA A 93 -18.82 1.44 7.93
C ALA A 93 -20.34 1.36 7.84
N GLU A 94 -20.99 0.61 8.73
CA GLU A 94 -22.45 0.50 8.78
C GLU A 94 -23.12 1.85 9.07
N ASN A 95 -22.66 2.57 10.08
CA ASN A 95 -23.18 3.88 10.42
C ASN A 95 -22.99 4.90 9.28
N ALA A 96 -21.87 4.84 8.57
CA ALA A 96 -21.61 5.68 7.42
C ALA A 96 -22.58 5.38 6.26
N ALA A 97 -22.88 4.12 6.02
CA ALA A 97 -23.80 3.67 5.01
C ALA A 97 -25.27 4.05 5.34
N ILE A 98 -25.70 3.83 6.59
CA ILE A 98 -27.04 4.21 7.08
C ILE A 98 -27.27 5.71 6.91
N LYS A 99 -26.32 6.56 7.32
CA LYS A 99 -26.41 8.01 7.14
C LYS A 99 -26.58 8.44 5.68
N ARG A 100 -26.06 7.66 4.74
CA ARG A 100 -26.11 7.90 3.30
C ARG A 100 -27.25 7.20 2.61
N LYS A 101 -28.02 6.39 3.32
CA LYS A 101 -29.12 5.55 2.78
C LYS A 101 -28.65 4.60 1.66
N ILE A 102 -27.47 4.05 1.82
CA ILE A 102 -26.83 3.09 0.91
C ILE A 102 -26.69 1.76 1.63
N HIS A 103 -26.73 0.64 0.89
CA HIS A 103 -26.47 -0.65 1.50
C HIS A 103 -25.04 -0.74 2.04
N PRO A 104 -24.80 -1.20 3.29
CA PRO A 104 -23.45 -1.21 3.91
C PRO A 104 -22.40 -1.91 3.06
N ARG A 105 -22.72 -3.04 2.42
CA ARG A 105 -21.79 -3.76 1.55
C ARG A 105 -21.34 -2.91 0.36
N GLU A 106 -22.27 -2.24 -0.32
CA GLU A 106 -21.95 -1.41 -1.48
C GLU A 106 -21.03 -0.25 -1.09
N TRP A 107 -21.36 0.41 0.01
CA TRP A 107 -20.54 1.49 0.57
C TRP A 107 -19.12 1.01 0.91
N THR A 108 -19.02 -0.13 1.61
CA THR A 108 -17.76 -0.70 2.06
C THR A 108 -16.87 -1.09 0.88
N VAL A 109 -17.43 -1.83 -0.10
CA VAL A 109 -16.67 -2.25 -1.30
C VAL A 109 -16.18 -1.05 -2.09
N ALA A 110 -17.03 -0.05 -2.34
CA ALA A 110 -16.63 1.16 -3.06
C ALA A 110 -15.49 1.92 -2.34
N ASN A 111 -15.54 2.02 -1.01
CA ASN A 111 -14.47 2.64 -0.25
C ASN A 111 -13.17 1.82 -0.27
N MET A 112 -13.24 0.50 -0.19
CA MET A 112 -12.05 -0.35 -0.31
C MET A 112 -11.34 -0.14 -1.64
N GLU A 113 -12.07 -0.11 -2.76
CA GLU A 113 -11.48 0.17 -4.07
C GLU A 113 -10.83 1.56 -4.12
N LYS A 114 -11.52 2.56 -3.60
CA LYS A 114 -10.98 3.92 -3.53
C LYS A 114 -9.69 3.99 -2.69
N MET A 115 -9.70 3.36 -1.53
CA MET A 115 -8.52 3.30 -0.64
C MET A 115 -7.35 2.54 -1.29
N ARG A 116 -7.60 1.47 -2.06
CA ARG A 116 -6.55 0.76 -2.82
C ARG A 116 -5.85 1.70 -3.80
N LEU A 117 -6.63 2.51 -4.54
CA LEU A 117 -6.07 3.51 -5.45
C LEU A 117 -5.25 4.57 -4.69
N GLN A 118 -5.74 5.04 -3.55
CA GLN A 118 -5.04 6.00 -2.71
C GLN A 118 -3.71 5.44 -2.17
N PHE A 119 -3.67 4.17 -1.74
CA PHE A 119 -2.42 3.51 -1.35
C PHE A 119 -1.42 3.43 -2.50
N ARG A 120 -1.88 3.12 -3.73
CA ARG A 120 -1.01 3.11 -4.92
C ARG A 120 -0.41 4.49 -5.20
N ILE A 121 -1.21 5.54 -5.16
CA ILE A 121 -0.74 6.93 -5.37
C ILE A 121 0.31 7.32 -4.34
N CYS A 122 0.18 6.85 -3.10
CA CYS A 122 1.17 7.10 -2.04
C CYS A 122 2.40 6.19 -2.13
N LEU A 123 2.53 5.36 -3.18
CA LEU A 123 3.61 4.37 -3.34
C LEU A 123 3.72 3.38 -2.16
N LEU A 124 2.66 3.23 -1.39
CA LEU A 124 2.59 2.27 -0.30
C LEU A 124 2.22 0.90 -0.87
N TYR A 125 3.16 -0.01 -0.85
CA TYR A 125 2.98 -1.35 -1.36
C TYR A 125 2.80 -2.35 -0.25
N THR A 126 1.79 -3.16 -0.44
CA THR A 126 1.36 -4.13 0.54
C THR A 126 1.18 -5.47 -0.16
N SER A 127 1.67 -6.54 0.44
CA SER A 127 1.34 -7.88 -0.02
C SER A 127 -0.17 -8.08 0.06
N PRO A 128 -0.82 -8.72 -0.93
CA PRO A 128 -2.23 -9.04 -0.82
C PRO A 128 -2.48 -9.89 0.42
N SER A 129 -3.57 -9.61 1.11
CA SER A 129 -3.99 -10.43 2.24
C SER A 129 -4.41 -11.83 1.73
N PRO A 130 -4.06 -12.92 2.42
CA PRO A 130 -4.54 -14.26 2.06
C PRO A 130 -6.06 -14.41 2.14
N ARG A 131 -6.78 -13.39 2.60
CA ARG A 131 -8.25 -13.37 2.73
C ARG A 131 -8.96 -12.50 1.67
N ASP A 132 -8.19 -11.83 0.82
CA ASP A 132 -8.69 -11.09 -0.34
C ASP A 132 -8.73 -12.04 -1.55
#